data_f04efe117efae6f75eb2f00d13452c24
#
_entry.id   f04efe117efae6f75eb2f00d13452c24
#
_cell.length_a   1.000
_cell.length_b   1.000
_cell.length_c   1.000
_cell.angle_alpha   90.00
_cell.angle_beta   90.00
_cell.angle_gamma   90.00
#
_symmetry.space_group_name_H-M   'P 1'
#
loop_
_entity.id
_entity.type
_entity.pdbx_description
1 polymer ?
#
loop_
_entity_poly.entity_id
_entity_poly.type
_entity_poly.pdbx_seq_one_letter_code
_entity_poly.pdbx_strand_id
1 'polypeptide(L)'
;MADRTAIDTIRGYFYQFDYSIISLLKLSNDTESILVEGVEDIDITTASETTAIQCKYYEKTEYNHSLIAEPIRLMLNHFKEVKLGNKAEIKYKLRGYYKSGHSKLALPLSIQNLKDNFLTYTRTEKVSNVNTKVKHFHHIELSLSDTDLIEFIGLLEIDINAIEFEKQFKEIIGLFKTTFNCSDFSSEFYFYNSALRVLRDISKDSNQSNR
;
A
#
# COMPACT_ATOMS: atom_id res chain seq x y z
N MET A 1 2.29 9.75 19.39
CA MET A 1 2.82 9.00 18.22
C MET A 1 3.83 8.02 18.77
N ALA A 2 3.71 6.73 18.47
CA ALA A 2 4.77 5.78 18.82
C ALA A 2 6.01 6.18 18.02
N ASP A 3 7.12 6.33 18.72
CA ASP A 3 8.41 6.66 18.13
C ASP A 3 8.81 5.46 17.24
N ARG A 4 8.75 5.60 15.92
CA ARG A 4 9.19 4.58 14.99
C ARG A 4 10.71 4.54 15.05
N THR A 5 11.26 3.45 15.52
CA THR A 5 12.71 3.26 15.46
C THR A 5 13.17 3.18 14.00
N ALA A 6 14.42 3.59 13.71
CA ALA A 6 15.02 3.45 12.38
C ALA A 6 14.93 1.98 11.88
N ILE A 7 15.00 1.02 12.79
CA ILE A 7 14.87 -0.42 12.49
C ILE A 7 13.49 -0.76 11.93
N ASP A 8 12.41 -0.23 12.55
CA ASP A 8 11.04 -0.52 12.09
C ASP A 8 10.78 0.10 10.71
N THR A 9 11.38 1.25 10.42
CA THR A 9 11.33 1.88 9.09
C THR A 9 12.06 1.04 8.04
N ILE A 10 13.28 0.59 8.34
CA ILE A 10 14.07 -0.26 7.44
C ILE A 10 13.32 -1.59 7.15
N ARG A 11 12.75 -2.23 8.18
CA ARG A 11 11.93 -3.44 8.00
C ARG A 11 10.72 -3.20 7.10
N GLY A 12 10.09 -2.03 7.21
CA GLY A 12 9.00 -1.64 6.32
C GLY A 12 9.41 -1.62 4.85
N TYR A 13 10.58 -1.02 4.54
CA TYR A 13 11.11 -1.01 3.18
C TYR A 13 11.47 -2.42 2.67
N PHE A 14 12.12 -3.24 3.48
CA PHE A 14 12.42 -4.62 3.06
C PHE A 14 11.14 -5.43 2.84
N TYR A 15 10.11 -5.26 3.67
CA TYR A 15 8.82 -5.90 3.49
C TYR A 15 8.16 -5.54 2.16
N GLN A 16 8.25 -4.27 1.77
CA GLN A 16 7.79 -3.75 0.49
C GLN A 16 8.59 -4.32 -0.69
N PHE A 17 9.92 -4.33 -0.59
CA PHE A 17 10.79 -4.90 -1.63
C PHE A 17 10.54 -6.39 -1.82
N ASP A 18 10.40 -7.13 -0.74
CA ASP A 18 10.07 -8.55 -0.77
C ASP A 18 8.74 -8.80 -1.48
N TYR A 19 7.72 -7.98 -1.19
CA TYR A 19 6.44 -8.11 -1.86
C TYR A 19 6.53 -7.73 -3.35
N SER A 20 7.37 -6.79 -3.74
CA SER A 20 7.66 -6.47 -5.14
C SER A 20 8.26 -7.68 -5.87
N ILE A 21 9.22 -8.38 -5.24
CA ILE A 21 9.83 -9.60 -5.79
C ILE A 21 8.78 -10.70 -5.96
N ILE A 22 7.96 -10.96 -4.93
CA ILE A 22 6.88 -11.95 -5.01
C ILE A 22 5.93 -11.62 -6.17
N SER A 23 5.54 -10.36 -6.27
CA SER A 23 4.61 -9.91 -7.30
C SER A 23 5.20 -10.10 -8.70
N LEU A 24 6.47 -9.76 -8.89
CA LEU A 24 7.19 -9.95 -10.16
C LEU A 24 7.26 -11.44 -10.55
N LEU A 25 7.61 -12.30 -9.60
CA LEU A 25 7.73 -13.75 -9.83
C LEU A 25 6.38 -14.43 -10.10
N LYS A 26 5.27 -13.78 -9.77
CA LYS A 26 3.91 -14.27 -10.00
C LYS A 26 3.25 -13.71 -11.27
N LEU A 27 3.91 -12.82 -12.00
CA LEU A 27 3.40 -12.36 -13.30
C LEU A 27 3.24 -13.54 -14.25
N SER A 28 2.20 -13.50 -15.08
CA SER A 28 1.79 -14.62 -15.93
C SER A 28 2.41 -14.57 -17.31
N ASN A 29 2.82 -13.39 -17.76
CA ASN A 29 3.33 -13.17 -19.12
C ASN A 29 4.18 -11.89 -19.23
N ASP A 30 4.88 -11.73 -20.35
CA ASP A 30 5.83 -10.65 -20.60
C ASP A 30 5.18 -9.26 -20.86
N THR A 31 3.85 -9.20 -20.96
CA THR A 31 3.11 -7.93 -21.14
C THR A 31 2.71 -7.32 -19.79
N GLU A 32 2.81 -8.07 -18.71
CA GLU A 32 2.56 -7.60 -17.36
C GLU A 32 3.81 -6.93 -16.81
N SER A 33 3.62 -5.94 -15.97
CA SER A 33 4.73 -5.16 -15.42
C SER A 33 4.48 -4.73 -13.98
N ILE A 34 5.58 -4.43 -13.30
CA ILE A 34 5.57 -3.86 -11.96
C ILE A 34 6.34 -2.55 -12.00
N LEU A 35 5.74 -1.50 -11.45
CA LEU A 35 6.39 -0.23 -11.17
C LEU A 35 6.52 -0.08 -9.66
N VAL A 36 7.72 0.18 -9.18
CA VAL A 36 7.99 0.46 -7.77
C VAL A 36 8.00 1.96 -7.57
N GLU A 37 7.37 2.45 -6.49
CA GLU A 37 7.21 3.88 -6.20
C GLU A 37 6.44 4.64 -7.31
N GLY A 38 5.36 4.05 -7.80
CA GLY A 38 4.48 4.66 -8.82
C GLY A 38 3.39 5.54 -8.19
N VAL A 39 2.13 5.09 -8.29
CA VAL A 39 0.98 5.74 -7.62
C VAL A 39 1.00 5.45 -6.12
N GLU A 40 1.34 4.20 -5.77
CA GLU A 40 1.58 3.73 -4.41
C GLU A 40 2.95 3.04 -4.33
N ASP A 41 3.23 2.27 -3.28
CA ASP A 41 4.52 1.58 -3.12
C ASP A 41 4.84 0.66 -4.31
N ILE A 42 3.80 -0.01 -4.85
CA ILE A 42 3.93 -0.98 -5.95
C ILE A 42 2.70 -0.86 -6.85
N ASP A 43 2.91 -0.63 -8.13
CA ASP A 43 1.85 -0.71 -9.12
C ASP A 43 2.04 -1.96 -10.00
N ILE A 44 1.02 -2.79 -10.08
CA ILE A 44 1.01 -4.00 -10.92
C ILE A 44 0.07 -3.75 -12.09
N THR A 45 0.60 -3.80 -13.30
CA THR A 45 -0.19 -3.68 -14.53
C THR A 45 -0.28 -5.03 -15.21
N THR A 46 -1.51 -5.50 -15.42
CA THR A 46 -1.84 -6.69 -16.20
C THR A 46 -2.49 -6.28 -17.53
N ALA A 47 -2.85 -7.25 -18.35
CA ALA A 47 -3.53 -6.99 -19.62
C ALA A 47 -4.91 -6.29 -19.47
N SER A 48 -5.55 -6.41 -18.31
CA SER A 48 -6.90 -5.91 -18.05
C SER A 48 -6.99 -4.74 -17.08
N GLU A 49 -6.02 -4.58 -16.20
CA GLU A 49 -6.11 -3.59 -15.12
C GLU A 49 -4.75 -3.21 -14.53
N THR A 50 -4.73 -2.05 -13.87
CA THR A 50 -3.61 -1.66 -13.01
C THR A 50 -4.08 -1.64 -11.56
N THR A 51 -3.28 -2.20 -10.65
CA THR A 51 -3.53 -2.17 -9.20
C THR A 51 -2.38 -1.47 -8.51
N ALA A 52 -2.68 -0.38 -7.81
CA ALA A 52 -1.72 0.31 -6.94
C ALA A 52 -1.80 -0.25 -5.52
N ILE A 53 -0.67 -0.66 -4.97
CA ILE A 53 -0.58 -1.40 -3.70
C ILE A 53 0.27 -0.64 -2.70
N GLN A 54 -0.36 -0.21 -1.60
CA GLN A 54 0.33 0.33 -0.44
C GLN A 54 0.67 -0.79 0.54
N CYS A 55 1.94 -0.95 0.87
CA CYS A 55 2.43 -1.93 1.83
C CYS A 55 2.63 -1.32 3.21
N LYS A 56 2.24 -2.04 4.27
CA LYS A 56 2.46 -1.64 5.67
C LYS A 56 2.97 -2.82 6.49
N TYR A 57 4.00 -2.61 7.31
CA TYR A 57 4.52 -3.63 8.22
C TYR A 57 4.61 -3.10 9.64
N TYR A 58 3.86 -3.73 10.56
CA TYR A 58 3.74 -3.32 11.95
C TYR A 58 3.85 -4.51 12.91
N GLU A 59 5.06 -5.08 13.01
CA GLU A 59 5.35 -6.28 13.79
C GLU A 59 4.95 -6.18 15.27
N LYS A 60 5.03 -4.98 15.84
CA LYS A 60 4.82 -4.74 17.28
C LYS A 60 3.52 -3.98 17.57
N THR A 61 2.80 -3.56 16.55
CA THR A 61 1.68 -2.65 16.69
C THR A 61 0.37 -3.36 16.43
N GLU A 62 -0.60 -3.12 17.30
CA GLU A 62 -1.98 -3.52 17.09
C GLU A 62 -2.60 -2.66 15.99
N TYR A 63 -3.39 -3.28 15.12
CA TYR A 63 -4.15 -2.56 14.11
C TYR A 63 -5.13 -1.55 14.75
N ASN A 64 -5.16 -0.37 14.20
CA ASN A 64 -6.26 0.58 14.33
C ASN A 64 -6.41 1.37 13.03
N HIS A 65 -7.59 1.93 12.81
CA HIS A 65 -7.96 2.59 11.56
C HIS A 65 -7.05 3.78 11.22
N SER A 66 -6.54 4.49 12.22
CA SER A 66 -5.67 5.66 12.01
C SER A 66 -4.35 5.35 11.31
N LEU A 67 -3.88 4.08 11.40
CA LEU A 67 -2.63 3.65 10.77
C LEU A 67 -2.72 3.60 9.23
N ILE A 68 -3.93 3.39 8.71
CA ILE A 68 -4.18 3.29 7.28
C ILE A 68 -5.08 4.41 6.73
N ALA A 69 -5.56 5.30 7.59
CA ALA A 69 -6.47 6.36 7.17
C ALA A 69 -5.82 7.35 6.19
N GLU A 70 -4.55 7.69 6.36
CA GLU A 70 -3.84 8.58 5.44
C GLU A 70 -3.64 7.94 4.05
N PRO A 71 -3.11 6.72 3.93
CA PRO A 71 -3.09 6.01 2.64
C PRO A 71 -4.45 5.97 1.94
N ILE A 72 -5.53 5.61 2.64
CA ILE A 72 -6.87 5.56 2.04
C ILE A 72 -7.30 6.95 1.52
N ARG A 73 -6.97 8.03 2.23
CA ARG A 73 -7.26 9.40 1.73
C ARG A 73 -6.43 9.76 0.50
N LEU A 74 -5.17 9.31 0.42
CA LEU A 74 -4.35 9.52 -0.79
C LEU A 74 -4.91 8.75 -1.99
N MET A 75 -5.33 7.50 -1.79
CA MET A 75 -6.03 6.71 -2.82
C MET A 75 -7.32 7.40 -3.27
N LEU A 76 -8.09 7.98 -2.33
CA LEU A 76 -9.32 8.73 -2.66
C LEU A 76 -9.00 10.03 -3.43
N ASN A 77 -7.88 10.70 -3.15
CA ASN A 77 -7.43 11.85 -3.96
C ASN A 77 -7.14 11.42 -5.41
N HIS A 78 -6.43 10.29 -5.58
CA HIS A 78 -6.20 9.75 -6.92
C HIS A 78 -7.51 9.40 -7.62
N PHE A 79 -8.46 8.73 -6.93
CA PHE A 79 -9.77 8.42 -7.46
C PHE A 79 -10.54 9.69 -7.89
N LYS A 80 -10.42 10.79 -7.14
CA LYS A 80 -11.01 12.08 -7.56
C LYS A 80 -10.43 12.56 -8.89
N GLU A 81 -9.12 12.43 -9.10
CA GLU A 81 -8.50 12.81 -10.37
C GLU A 81 -8.94 11.89 -11.53
N VAL A 82 -9.20 10.61 -11.25
CA VAL A 82 -9.82 9.69 -12.22
C VAL A 82 -11.21 10.16 -12.62
N LYS A 83 -12.05 10.54 -11.64
CA LYS A 83 -13.42 11.06 -11.90
C LYS A 83 -13.41 12.36 -12.71
N LEU A 84 -12.35 13.15 -12.60
CA LEU A 84 -12.15 14.36 -13.40
C LEU A 84 -11.56 14.09 -14.80
N GLY A 85 -11.23 12.84 -15.11
CA GLY A 85 -10.59 12.46 -16.38
C GLY A 85 -9.10 12.81 -16.47
N ASN A 86 -8.47 13.19 -15.35
CA ASN A 86 -7.05 13.58 -15.31
C ASN A 86 -6.11 12.38 -15.17
N LYS A 87 -6.62 11.23 -14.69
CA LYS A 87 -5.86 10.00 -14.47
C LYS A 87 -6.62 8.77 -14.96
N ALA A 88 -5.90 7.69 -15.24
CA ALA A 88 -6.48 6.40 -15.59
C ALA A 88 -7.13 5.75 -14.36
N GLU A 89 -8.18 4.97 -14.61
CA GLU A 89 -8.81 4.14 -13.58
C GLU A 89 -7.86 3.01 -13.18
N ILE A 90 -7.74 2.78 -11.86
CA ILE A 90 -6.94 1.73 -11.27
C ILE A 90 -7.67 1.12 -10.07
N LYS A 91 -7.29 -0.09 -9.69
CA LYS A 91 -7.66 -0.66 -8.39
C LYS A 91 -6.67 -0.24 -7.32
N TYR A 92 -7.15 -0.20 -6.08
CA TYR A 92 -6.36 0.16 -4.91
C TYR A 92 -6.30 -1.02 -3.97
N LYS A 93 -5.10 -1.32 -3.46
CA LYS A 93 -4.90 -2.35 -2.46
C LYS A 93 -4.07 -1.84 -1.31
N LEU A 94 -4.58 -1.97 -0.11
CA LEU A 94 -3.81 -1.78 1.10
C LEU A 94 -3.49 -3.16 1.66
N ARG A 95 -2.19 -3.48 1.74
CA ARG A 95 -1.67 -4.73 2.27
C ARG A 95 -0.84 -4.46 3.51
N GLY A 96 -1.22 -5.04 4.64
CA GLY A 96 -0.51 -4.80 5.89
C GLY A 96 -0.44 -6.00 6.81
N TYR A 97 0.71 -6.15 7.49
CA TYR A 97 0.88 -7.05 8.62
C TYR A 97 0.78 -6.29 9.93
N TYR A 98 -0.04 -6.79 10.84
CA TYR A 98 -0.24 -6.25 12.18
C TYR A 98 -0.19 -7.38 13.21
N LYS A 99 0.36 -7.07 14.40
CA LYS A 99 0.48 -8.06 15.47
C LYS A 99 -0.87 -8.59 15.97
N SER A 100 -1.88 -7.73 16.02
CA SER A 100 -3.21 -8.02 16.55
C SER A 100 -4.22 -6.95 16.12
N GLY A 101 -5.46 -7.03 16.61
CA GLY A 101 -6.49 -5.99 16.38
C GLY A 101 -7.28 -6.17 15.09
N HIS A 102 -7.14 -7.29 14.39
CA HIS A 102 -7.77 -7.53 13.09
C HIS A 102 -9.31 -7.44 13.16
N SER A 103 -9.92 -7.82 14.29
CA SER A 103 -11.38 -7.74 14.50
C SER A 103 -11.95 -6.32 14.53
N LYS A 104 -11.08 -5.29 14.62
CA LYS A 104 -11.51 -3.88 14.58
C LYS A 104 -11.93 -3.44 13.18
N LEU A 105 -11.43 -4.11 12.13
CA LEU A 105 -11.81 -3.82 10.75
C LEU A 105 -12.99 -4.70 10.34
N ALA A 106 -14.15 -4.09 10.13
CA ALA A 106 -15.31 -4.76 9.57
C ALA A 106 -15.24 -4.74 8.04
N LEU A 107 -15.23 -5.92 7.42
CA LEU A 107 -15.30 -6.12 5.98
C LEU A 107 -16.55 -6.94 5.61
N PRO A 108 -17.21 -6.66 4.48
CA PRO A 108 -16.91 -5.59 3.51
C PRO A 108 -17.09 -4.19 4.13
N LEU A 109 -16.29 -3.24 3.63
CA LEU A 109 -16.30 -1.86 4.13
C LEU A 109 -17.61 -1.17 3.76
N SER A 110 -18.35 -0.65 4.73
CA SER A 110 -19.52 0.18 4.49
C SER A 110 -19.15 1.66 4.26
N ILE A 111 -20.00 2.42 3.58
CA ILE A 111 -19.81 3.87 3.39
C ILE A 111 -19.64 4.57 4.74
N GLN A 112 -20.47 4.20 5.74
CA GLN A 112 -20.41 4.82 7.05
C GLN A 112 -19.06 4.54 7.73
N ASN A 113 -18.57 3.28 7.69
CA ASN A 113 -17.27 2.93 8.22
C ASN A 113 -16.13 3.64 7.49
N LEU A 114 -16.23 3.80 6.16
CA LEU A 114 -15.26 4.58 5.38
C LEU A 114 -15.22 6.03 5.88
N LYS A 115 -16.37 6.69 5.96
CA LYS A 115 -16.49 8.09 6.40
C LYS A 115 -15.96 8.30 7.82
N ASP A 116 -16.40 7.47 8.78
CA ASP A 116 -16.11 7.67 10.19
C ASP A 116 -14.67 7.35 10.55
N ASN A 117 -14.14 6.25 10.01
CA ASN A 117 -12.85 5.72 10.43
C ASN A 117 -11.66 6.22 9.59
N PHE A 118 -11.89 6.61 8.33
CA PHE A 118 -10.80 6.94 7.40
C PHE A 118 -10.88 8.36 6.84
N LEU A 119 -12.09 8.87 6.56
CA LEU A 119 -12.26 10.17 5.92
C LEU A 119 -12.53 11.31 6.89
N THR A 120 -12.80 11.01 8.15
CA THR A 120 -12.96 12.03 9.21
C THR A 120 -11.68 12.15 10.01
N TYR A 121 -11.16 13.38 10.14
CA TYR A 121 -9.95 13.64 10.91
C TYR A 121 -10.01 15.01 11.58
N THR A 122 -9.11 15.27 12.54
CA THR A 122 -9.03 16.53 13.26
C THR A 122 -7.67 17.17 13.03
N ARG A 123 -7.67 18.45 12.66
CA ARG A 123 -6.47 19.29 12.61
C ARG A 123 -6.56 20.41 13.63
N THR A 124 -5.39 20.85 14.09
CA THR A 124 -5.30 22.08 14.90
C THR A 124 -5.07 23.25 13.96
N GLU A 125 -6.01 24.18 13.90
CA GLU A 125 -5.97 25.36 13.06
C GLU A 125 -5.99 26.63 13.92
N LYS A 126 -5.40 27.72 13.41
CA LYS A 126 -5.51 29.03 14.02
C LYS A 126 -6.79 29.69 13.57
N VAL A 127 -7.78 29.74 14.45
CA VAL A 127 -9.03 30.48 14.25
C VAL A 127 -8.98 31.71 15.16
N SER A 128 -9.02 32.91 14.59
CA SER A 128 -8.90 34.17 15.35
C SER A 128 -7.71 34.22 16.31
N ASN A 129 -6.53 33.75 15.87
CA ASN A 129 -5.30 33.63 16.66
C ASN A 129 -5.33 32.62 17.82
N VAL A 130 -6.38 31.79 17.94
CA VAL A 130 -6.49 30.71 18.91
C VAL A 130 -6.30 29.37 18.22
N ASN A 131 -5.47 28.48 18.79
CA ASN A 131 -5.32 27.12 18.33
C ASN A 131 -6.60 26.33 18.62
N THR A 132 -7.38 26.03 17.60
CA THR A 132 -8.67 25.34 17.71
C THR A 132 -8.59 24.00 16.98
N LYS A 133 -9.15 22.95 17.59
CA LYS A 133 -9.30 21.65 16.92
C LYS A 133 -10.52 21.69 16.00
N VAL A 134 -10.26 21.59 14.69
CA VAL A 134 -11.30 21.59 13.66
C VAL A 134 -11.45 20.16 13.09
N LYS A 135 -12.69 19.70 12.97
CA LYS A 135 -13.04 18.42 12.37
C LYS A 135 -13.20 18.58 10.87
N HIS A 136 -12.53 17.75 10.10
CA HIS A 136 -12.52 17.71 8.65
C HIS A 136 -13.18 16.45 8.13
N PHE A 137 -13.80 16.57 6.96
CA PHE A 137 -14.48 15.48 6.25
C PHE A 137 -13.92 15.42 4.83
N HIS A 138 -12.94 14.56 4.62
CA HIS A 138 -12.14 14.53 3.39
C HIS A 138 -12.98 14.38 2.10
N HIS A 139 -14.01 13.53 2.13
CA HIS A 139 -14.93 13.37 0.98
C HIS A 139 -15.69 14.64 0.64
N ILE A 140 -16.04 15.48 1.65
CA ILE A 140 -16.68 16.78 1.42
C ILE A 140 -15.69 17.76 0.81
N GLU A 141 -14.44 17.78 1.31
CA GLU A 141 -13.36 18.61 0.75
C GLU A 141 -13.12 18.29 -0.73
N LEU A 142 -13.24 17.01 -1.11
CA LEU A 142 -13.11 16.54 -2.49
C LEU A 142 -14.40 16.70 -3.32
N SER A 143 -15.51 17.12 -2.72
CA SER A 143 -16.83 17.18 -3.37
C SER A 143 -17.25 15.83 -3.96
N LEU A 144 -17.04 14.74 -3.22
CA LEU A 144 -17.45 13.38 -3.61
C LEU A 144 -18.79 13.02 -2.96
N SER A 145 -19.69 12.48 -3.78
CA SER A 145 -20.99 11.98 -3.35
C SER A 145 -20.91 10.58 -2.74
N ASP A 146 -21.99 10.11 -2.11
CA ASP A 146 -22.08 8.74 -1.60
C ASP A 146 -21.98 7.69 -2.72
N THR A 147 -22.49 8.01 -3.91
CA THR A 147 -22.34 7.15 -5.09
C THR A 147 -20.86 7.02 -5.48
N ASP A 148 -20.10 8.10 -5.47
CA ASP A 148 -18.66 8.05 -5.74
C ASP A 148 -17.90 7.24 -4.68
N LEU A 149 -18.30 7.32 -3.41
CA LEU A 149 -17.71 6.52 -2.33
C LEU A 149 -18.04 5.03 -2.46
N ILE A 150 -19.24 4.66 -2.95
CA ILE A 150 -19.57 3.26 -3.25
C ILE A 150 -18.67 2.73 -4.36
N GLU A 151 -18.49 3.50 -5.42
CA GLU A 151 -17.61 3.15 -6.54
C GLU A 151 -16.16 2.98 -6.06
N PHE A 152 -15.64 3.93 -5.27
CA PHE A 152 -14.31 3.84 -4.67
C PHE A 152 -14.15 2.59 -3.79
N ILE A 153 -15.13 2.26 -2.94
CA ILE A 153 -15.12 1.02 -2.13
C ILE A 153 -15.04 -0.22 -3.01
N GLY A 154 -15.71 -0.22 -4.17
CA GLY A 154 -15.65 -1.31 -5.15
C GLY A 154 -14.27 -1.52 -5.78
N LEU A 155 -13.45 -0.46 -5.80
CA LEU A 155 -12.06 -0.50 -6.30
C LEU A 155 -11.02 -0.71 -5.19
N LEU A 156 -11.42 -0.67 -3.90
CA LEU A 156 -10.52 -0.74 -2.76
C LEU A 156 -10.52 -2.12 -2.09
N GLU A 157 -9.39 -2.77 -2.07
CA GLU A 157 -9.12 -3.98 -1.26
C GLU A 157 -8.29 -3.62 -0.02
N ILE A 158 -8.72 -4.09 1.16
CA ILE A 158 -7.95 -3.91 2.41
C ILE A 158 -7.63 -5.29 2.99
N ASP A 159 -6.36 -5.65 2.96
CA ASP A 159 -5.79 -6.85 3.58
C ASP A 159 -4.91 -6.45 4.78
N ILE A 160 -5.42 -6.61 5.99
CA ILE A 160 -4.66 -6.39 7.25
C ILE A 160 -4.13 -7.70 7.85
N ASN A 161 -4.29 -8.83 7.14
CA ASN A 161 -3.82 -10.16 7.54
C ASN A 161 -2.67 -10.64 6.66
N ALA A 162 -1.91 -9.73 6.06
CA ALA A 162 -0.75 -10.07 5.26
C ALA A 162 0.23 -10.94 6.08
N ILE A 163 0.99 -11.78 5.39
CA ILE A 163 1.94 -12.68 6.06
C ILE A 163 3.09 -11.90 6.70
N GLU A 164 3.65 -12.44 7.78
CA GLU A 164 4.80 -11.88 8.47
C GLU A 164 6.08 -11.90 7.61
N PHE A 165 7.03 -11.06 7.95
CA PHE A 165 8.28 -10.85 7.22
C PHE A 165 9.03 -12.16 6.91
N GLU A 166 9.26 -13.00 7.91
CA GLU A 166 9.98 -14.26 7.75
C GLU A 166 9.27 -15.27 6.84
N LYS A 167 7.94 -15.28 6.86
CA LYS A 167 7.16 -16.14 5.95
C LYS A 167 7.19 -15.61 4.52
N GLN A 168 7.17 -14.29 4.36
CA GLN A 168 7.30 -13.65 3.05
C GLN A 168 8.65 -13.97 2.41
N PHE A 169 9.74 -13.90 3.18
CA PHE A 169 11.07 -14.30 2.73
C PHE A 169 11.11 -15.78 2.27
N LYS A 170 10.54 -16.70 3.08
CA LYS A 170 10.48 -18.13 2.70
C LYS A 170 9.68 -18.36 1.41
N GLU A 171 8.59 -17.61 1.20
CA GLU A 171 7.82 -17.66 -0.04
C GLU A 171 8.68 -17.26 -1.24
N ILE A 172 9.47 -16.18 -1.13
CA ILE A 172 10.38 -15.73 -2.18
C ILE A 172 11.39 -16.81 -2.54
N ILE A 173 12.05 -17.40 -1.55
CA ILE A 173 13.03 -18.47 -1.78
C ILE A 173 12.37 -19.64 -2.51
N GLY A 174 11.17 -20.05 -2.09
CA GLY A 174 10.39 -21.08 -2.77
C GLY A 174 10.06 -20.74 -4.22
N LEU A 175 9.66 -19.50 -4.50
CA LEU A 175 9.38 -19.03 -5.85
C LEU A 175 10.62 -19.03 -6.73
N PHE A 176 11.77 -18.55 -6.26
CA PHE A 176 13.03 -18.60 -7.01
C PHE A 176 13.43 -20.03 -7.33
N LYS A 177 13.34 -20.94 -6.36
CA LYS A 177 13.62 -22.37 -6.58
C LYS A 177 12.76 -22.95 -7.70
N THR A 178 11.48 -22.67 -7.68
CA THR A 178 10.54 -23.19 -8.67
C THR A 178 10.79 -22.57 -10.04
N THR A 179 10.95 -21.24 -10.10
CA THR A 179 11.11 -20.51 -11.36
C THR A 179 12.42 -20.84 -12.07
N PHE A 180 13.52 -20.95 -11.33
CA PHE A 180 14.87 -21.14 -11.89
C PHE A 180 15.43 -22.54 -11.71
N ASN A 181 14.65 -23.48 -11.15
CA ASN A 181 15.09 -24.85 -10.85
C ASN A 181 16.45 -24.90 -10.15
N CYS A 182 16.60 -24.19 -9.03
CA CYS A 182 17.87 -24.01 -8.35
C CYS A 182 17.81 -24.45 -6.88
N SER A 183 18.98 -24.49 -6.21
CA SER A 183 19.09 -24.84 -4.79
C SER A 183 18.64 -23.69 -3.87
N ASP A 184 18.39 -24.00 -2.58
CA ASP A 184 18.13 -22.99 -1.56
C ASP A 184 19.26 -21.96 -1.47
N PHE A 185 20.51 -22.43 -1.52
CA PHE A 185 21.69 -21.56 -1.52
C PHE A 185 21.69 -20.59 -2.71
N SER A 186 21.45 -21.10 -3.91
CA SER A 186 21.40 -20.23 -5.10
C SER A 186 20.23 -19.24 -5.04
N SER A 187 19.05 -19.67 -4.56
CA SER A 187 17.89 -18.82 -4.38
C SER A 187 18.17 -17.66 -3.45
N GLU A 188 18.77 -17.93 -2.29
CA GLU A 188 19.04 -16.94 -1.27
C GLU A 188 20.22 -16.04 -1.64
N PHE A 189 21.38 -16.63 -1.96
CA PHE A 189 22.62 -15.86 -2.09
C PHE A 189 22.82 -15.20 -3.45
N TYR A 190 22.27 -15.77 -4.52
CA TYR A 190 22.41 -15.17 -5.85
C TYR A 190 21.15 -14.45 -6.31
N PHE A 191 20.01 -15.11 -6.34
CA PHE A 191 18.80 -14.53 -6.93
C PHE A 191 18.18 -13.45 -6.02
N TYR A 192 17.95 -13.76 -4.76
CA TYR A 192 17.34 -12.81 -3.84
C TYR A 192 18.18 -11.56 -3.63
N ASN A 193 19.50 -11.72 -3.37
CA ASN A 193 20.40 -10.59 -3.20
C ASN A 193 20.51 -9.73 -4.48
N SER A 194 20.49 -10.38 -5.65
CA SER A 194 20.50 -9.65 -6.93
C SER A 194 19.21 -8.86 -7.14
N ALA A 195 18.04 -9.46 -6.83
CA ALA A 195 16.75 -8.79 -6.92
C ALA A 195 16.66 -7.57 -5.98
N LEU A 196 17.10 -7.73 -4.71
CA LEU A 196 17.16 -6.62 -3.76
C LEU A 196 18.07 -5.49 -4.26
N ARG A 197 19.22 -5.83 -4.86
CA ARG A 197 20.12 -4.81 -5.42
C ARG A 197 19.44 -4.04 -6.54
N VAL A 198 18.76 -4.73 -7.44
CA VAL A 198 18.02 -4.08 -8.55
C VAL A 198 16.93 -3.17 -8.01
N LEU A 199 16.11 -3.62 -7.07
CA LEU A 199 15.06 -2.80 -6.45
C LEU A 199 15.63 -1.56 -5.76
N ARG A 200 16.71 -1.73 -4.99
CA ARG A 200 17.39 -0.61 -4.34
C ARG A 200 17.92 0.41 -5.37
N ASP A 201 18.47 -0.06 -6.47
CA ASP A 201 19.02 0.81 -7.50
C ASP A 201 17.87 1.55 -8.23
N ILE A 202 16.77 0.87 -8.58
CA ILE A 202 15.55 1.50 -9.13
C ILE A 202 14.99 2.55 -8.18
N SER A 203 14.87 2.25 -6.88
CA SER A 203 14.32 3.19 -5.89
C SER A 203 15.20 4.43 -5.68
N LYS A 204 16.50 4.35 -5.96
CA LYS A 204 17.38 5.52 -5.94
C LYS A 204 17.26 6.38 -7.19
N ASP A 205 17.09 5.73 -8.34
CA ASP A 205 17.05 6.39 -9.65
C ASP A 205 15.63 6.86 -10.02
N SER A 206 14.61 6.49 -9.23
CA SER A 206 13.24 7.01 -9.35
C SER A 206 13.18 8.52 -9.07
N ASN A 207 14.13 9.24 -9.62
CA ASN A 207 14.23 10.67 -9.64
C ASN A 207 13.03 11.24 -10.43
N GLN A 208 12.03 11.71 -9.68
CA GLN A 208 11.37 13.02 -9.81
C GLN A 208 10.97 13.51 -11.22
N SER A 209 11.43 12.95 -12.31
CA SER A 209 11.11 13.39 -13.67
C SER A 209 9.92 12.64 -14.28
N ASN A 210 9.40 11.61 -13.62
CA ASN A 210 8.23 10.83 -14.05
C ASN A 210 7.15 10.68 -12.96
N ARG A 211 7.07 11.61 -12.02
CA ARG A 211 5.96 11.71 -11.08
C ARG A 211 4.83 12.53 -11.64
#